data_2355c8041401dd94513d2eb21119c01d
#
_entry.id   2355c8041401dd94513d2eb21119c01d
#
_cell.length_a   1.000
_cell.length_b   1.000
_cell.length_c   1.000
_cell.angle_alpha   90.00
_cell.angle_beta   90.00
_cell.angle_gamma   90.00
#
_symmetry.space_group_name_H-M   'P 1'
#
loop_
_entity.id
_entity.type
_entity.pdbx_description
1 polymer ?
#
loop_
_entity_poly.entity_id
_entity_poly.type
_entity_poly.pdbx_seq_one_letter_code
_entity_poly.pdbx_strand_id
1 'polypeptide(L)'
;MNSGFSMPREAPLYEAPPYVYKANKSINILFKTTSETLRALVPAPLVPNSDSLLFIYIGQFNVFEPIRFSYLEAGIGVPVSFSDTAGQYAVYLYLDKTGAIVSGREIYGWPKKDAEIIFMEQHEEISAQVRREGVVLIDARLQRSERVNPIPPQVVLPWFNLKLIPSVKRNAPPDVMQLTSTLIESGTHELYTGSVKLNLGSSVSDPLAGIPVVEILEGRYSIDDLTLGYGEIIYDYLIEGEG
;
A
#
# COMPACT_ATOMS: atom_id res chain seq x y z
N MET A 1 32.84 -9.57 -10.98
CA MET A 1 32.29 -8.45 -10.17
C MET A 1 30.85 -8.80 -9.90
N ASN A 2 30.45 -8.95 -8.62
CA ASN A 2 29.03 -9.10 -8.29
C ASN A 2 28.32 -7.82 -8.72
N SER A 3 27.45 -7.91 -9.72
CA SER A 3 26.60 -6.78 -10.11
C SER A 3 25.52 -6.65 -9.05
N GLY A 4 25.54 -5.56 -8.27
CA GLY A 4 24.48 -5.26 -7.32
C GLY A 4 23.12 -5.18 -7.99
N PHE A 5 22.07 -5.48 -7.22
CA PHE A 5 20.68 -5.51 -7.70
C PHE A 5 20.12 -4.10 -7.99
N SER A 6 20.60 -3.10 -7.26
CA SER A 6 20.16 -1.70 -7.43
C SER A 6 21.33 -0.74 -7.51
N MET A 7 21.08 0.52 -7.79
CA MET A 7 22.09 1.58 -7.81
C MET A 7 22.44 2.07 -6.40
N PRO A 8 23.72 2.43 -6.14
CA PRO A 8 24.88 2.16 -7.01
C PRO A 8 25.26 0.67 -7.01
N ARG A 9 25.76 0.16 -8.13
CA ARG A 9 25.99 -1.29 -8.31
C ARG A 9 26.97 -1.91 -7.29
N GLU A 10 27.94 -1.12 -6.81
CA GLU A 10 28.95 -1.54 -5.86
C GLU A 10 28.48 -1.49 -4.40
N ALA A 11 27.38 -0.74 -4.13
CA ALA A 11 26.78 -0.57 -2.81
C ALA A 11 25.26 -0.36 -2.94
N PRO A 12 24.49 -1.40 -3.28
CA PRO A 12 23.07 -1.30 -3.56
C PRO A 12 22.29 -0.63 -2.45
N LEU A 13 21.32 0.23 -2.81
CA LEU A 13 20.44 0.90 -1.84
C LEU A 13 19.48 -0.07 -1.18
N TYR A 14 19.12 -1.14 -1.88
CA TYR A 14 18.23 -2.20 -1.39
C TYR A 14 18.60 -3.55 -2.02
N GLU A 15 18.25 -4.61 -1.32
CA GLU A 15 18.50 -5.98 -1.74
C GLU A 15 17.35 -6.51 -2.63
N ALA A 16 17.62 -7.63 -3.33
CA ALA A 16 16.62 -8.31 -4.13
C ALA A 16 15.55 -9.01 -3.26
N PRO A 17 14.30 -9.12 -3.75
CA PRO A 17 13.29 -9.97 -3.11
C PRO A 17 13.69 -11.46 -3.11
N PRO A 18 13.09 -12.32 -2.26
CA PRO A 18 11.91 -12.04 -1.45
C PRO A 18 12.22 -11.26 -0.16
N TYR A 19 11.25 -10.44 0.28
CA TYR A 19 11.29 -9.80 1.58
C TYR A 19 10.38 -10.55 2.54
N VAL A 20 10.93 -11.04 3.64
CA VAL A 20 10.18 -11.73 4.70
C VAL A 20 9.96 -10.78 5.85
N TYR A 21 8.72 -10.61 6.26
CA TYR A 21 8.31 -9.76 7.35
C TYR A 21 7.75 -10.59 8.49
N LYS A 22 8.04 -10.19 9.73
CA LYS A 22 7.60 -10.90 10.93
C LYS A 22 6.93 -9.97 11.93
N ALA A 23 5.81 -10.44 12.49
CA ALA A 23 5.08 -9.76 13.54
C ALA A 23 4.80 -8.28 13.20
N ASN A 24 4.37 -8.02 11.97
CA ASN A 24 3.92 -6.69 11.57
C ASN A 24 2.64 -6.36 12.32
N LYS A 25 2.47 -5.10 12.67
CA LYS A 25 1.30 -4.61 13.39
C LYS A 25 0.62 -3.55 12.55
N SER A 26 -0.69 -3.67 12.35
CA SER A 26 -1.42 -2.67 11.56
C SER A 26 -2.85 -2.44 12.02
N ILE A 27 -3.31 -1.19 11.84
CA ILE A 27 -4.71 -0.84 11.77
C ILE A 27 -5.14 -1.01 10.32
N ASN A 28 -6.29 -1.64 10.10
CA ASN A 28 -6.93 -1.79 8.80
C ASN A 28 -8.34 -1.22 8.88
N ILE A 29 -8.70 -0.32 8.00
CA ILE A 29 -9.98 0.39 7.99
C ILE A 29 -10.63 0.21 6.64
N LEU A 30 -11.81 -0.41 6.60
CA LEU A 30 -12.62 -0.52 5.39
C LEU A 30 -13.75 0.51 5.46
N PHE A 31 -13.93 1.27 4.38
CA PHE A 31 -14.97 2.29 4.31
C PHE A 31 -15.53 2.45 2.89
N LYS A 32 -16.71 3.04 2.80
CA LYS A 32 -17.32 3.44 1.52
C LYS A 32 -16.94 4.86 1.15
N THR A 33 -16.76 5.07 -0.14
CA THR A 33 -16.63 6.37 -0.80
C THR A 33 -17.67 6.51 -1.91
N THR A 34 -17.44 7.36 -2.90
CA THR A 34 -18.30 7.48 -4.07
C THR A 34 -17.73 6.73 -5.27
N SER A 35 -18.60 6.22 -6.14
CA SER A 35 -18.18 5.55 -7.38
C SER A 35 -17.43 6.50 -8.34
N GLU A 36 -17.71 7.80 -8.27
CA GLU A 36 -16.99 8.84 -9.02
C GLU A 36 -15.54 8.94 -8.53
N THR A 37 -15.32 8.98 -7.22
CA THR A 37 -13.99 8.97 -6.62
C THR A 37 -13.20 7.74 -7.06
N LEU A 38 -13.79 6.54 -7.02
CA LEU A 38 -13.10 5.33 -7.45
C LEU A 38 -12.69 5.38 -8.92
N ARG A 39 -13.58 5.85 -9.80
CA ARG A 39 -13.26 5.99 -11.24
C ARG A 39 -12.15 7.00 -11.51
N ALA A 40 -12.02 8.02 -10.68
CA ALA A 40 -10.94 9.00 -10.80
C ALA A 40 -9.58 8.47 -10.28
N LEU A 41 -9.60 7.54 -9.31
CA LEU A 41 -8.40 7.01 -8.68
C LEU A 41 -7.81 5.79 -9.41
N VAL A 42 -8.66 4.99 -10.05
CA VAL A 42 -8.27 3.69 -10.64
C VAL A 42 -7.99 3.85 -12.13
N PRO A 43 -6.76 3.58 -12.60
CA PRO A 43 -6.44 3.68 -14.02
C PRO A 43 -7.02 2.50 -14.81
N ALA A 44 -7.51 2.78 -16.04
CA ALA A 44 -7.81 1.71 -16.99
C ALA A 44 -6.52 0.90 -17.29
N PRO A 45 -6.60 -0.40 -17.55
CA PRO A 45 -7.79 -1.23 -17.72
C PRO A 45 -8.34 -1.85 -16.42
N LEU A 46 -7.88 -1.41 -15.24
CA LEU A 46 -8.45 -1.87 -13.97
C LEU A 46 -9.91 -1.38 -13.82
N VAL A 47 -10.76 -2.24 -13.27
CA VAL A 47 -12.15 -1.93 -13.00
C VAL A 47 -12.35 -1.84 -11.49
N PRO A 48 -12.77 -0.69 -10.93
CA PRO A 48 -13.04 -0.56 -9.51
C PRO A 48 -14.26 -1.38 -9.09
N ASN A 49 -14.29 -1.80 -7.81
CA ASN A 49 -15.40 -2.56 -7.25
C ASN A 49 -16.74 -1.77 -7.31
N SER A 50 -17.86 -2.50 -7.43
CA SER A 50 -19.20 -1.92 -7.52
C SER A 50 -19.72 -1.33 -6.21
N ASP A 51 -19.20 -1.79 -5.07
CA ASP A 51 -19.70 -1.43 -3.73
C ASP A 51 -19.09 -0.13 -3.19
N SER A 52 -18.26 0.53 -4.01
CA SER A 52 -17.58 1.79 -3.69
C SER A 52 -16.67 1.70 -2.46
N LEU A 53 -15.98 0.56 -2.31
CA LEU A 53 -15.10 0.29 -1.19
C LEU A 53 -13.69 0.85 -1.40
N LEU A 54 -13.17 1.41 -0.33
CA LEU A 54 -11.74 1.71 -0.13
C LEU A 54 -11.28 1.10 1.20
N PHE A 55 -9.97 0.89 1.30
CA PHE A 55 -9.38 0.57 2.58
C PHE A 55 -8.13 1.39 2.84
N ILE A 56 -7.84 1.61 4.11
CA ILE A 56 -6.60 2.20 4.61
C ILE A 56 -5.96 1.20 5.54
N TYR A 57 -4.65 1.02 5.42
CA TYR A 57 -3.87 0.39 6.46
C TYR A 57 -2.77 1.33 6.95
N ILE A 58 -2.43 1.25 8.23
CA ILE A 58 -1.32 1.99 8.85
C ILE A 58 -0.67 1.08 9.86
N GLY A 59 0.65 0.92 9.77
CA GLY A 59 1.31 0.00 10.68
C GLY A 59 2.82 0.05 10.69
N GLN A 60 3.38 -0.80 11.55
CA GLN A 60 4.79 -1.08 11.66
C GLN A 60 5.11 -2.39 10.95
N PHE A 61 6.04 -2.33 10.02
CA PHE A 61 6.50 -3.45 9.22
C PHE A 61 7.94 -3.80 9.60
N ASN A 62 8.16 -5.08 9.92
CA ASN A 62 9.44 -5.57 10.40
C ASN A 62 10.02 -6.54 9.38
N VAL A 63 10.93 -6.06 8.53
CA VAL A 63 11.67 -6.89 7.58
C VAL A 63 12.67 -7.74 8.34
N PHE A 64 12.62 -9.05 8.11
CA PHE A 64 13.49 -10.03 8.72
C PHE A 64 14.57 -10.54 7.76
N GLU A 65 14.23 -10.68 6.47
CA GLU A 65 15.12 -11.06 5.38
C GLU A 65 14.86 -10.18 4.16
N PRO A 66 15.88 -9.91 3.32
CA PRO A 66 17.29 -10.35 3.39
C PRO A 66 18.12 -9.60 4.45
N ILE A 67 17.68 -8.43 4.88
CA ILE A 67 18.32 -7.62 5.93
C ILE A 67 17.28 -7.16 6.94
N ARG A 68 17.66 -7.04 8.21
CA ARG A 68 16.73 -6.67 9.28
C ARG A 68 16.61 -5.16 9.43
N PHE A 69 15.41 -4.66 9.31
CA PHE A 69 15.04 -3.29 9.66
C PHE A 69 13.53 -3.21 9.87
N SER A 70 13.09 -2.14 10.50
CA SER A 70 11.66 -1.83 10.64
C SER A 70 11.37 -0.48 10.04
N TYR A 71 10.11 -0.26 9.62
CA TYR A 71 9.63 1.01 9.13
C TYR A 71 8.13 1.13 9.38
N LEU A 72 7.64 2.35 9.33
CA LEU A 72 6.23 2.66 9.37
C LEU A 72 5.71 2.89 7.95
N GLU A 73 4.53 2.36 7.65
CA GLU A 73 3.88 2.52 6.36
C GLU A 73 2.39 2.74 6.54
N ALA A 74 1.84 3.61 5.70
CA ALA A 74 0.41 3.78 5.53
C ALA A 74 0.05 3.66 4.05
N GLY A 75 -1.04 2.98 3.75
CA GLY A 75 -1.51 2.80 2.39
C GLY A 75 -3.00 3.01 2.24
N ILE A 76 -3.40 3.54 1.08
CA ILE A 76 -4.79 3.61 0.62
C ILE A 76 -4.91 2.73 -0.60
N GLY A 77 -5.83 1.77 -0.55
CA GLY A 77 -6.06 0.83 -1.64
C GLY A 77 -7.53 0.71 -2.01
N VAL A 78 -7.75 0.32 -3.25
CA VAL A 78 -9.07 0.08 -3.85
C VAL A 78 -9.16 -1.38 -4.26
N PRO A 79 -10.19 -2.14 -3.81
CA PRO A 79 -10.51 -3.42 -4.42
C PRO A 79 -10.90 -3.23 -5.89
N VAL A 80 -10.24 -3.94 -6.78
CA VAL A 80 -10.40 -3.82 -8.24
C VAL A 80 -10.43 -5.20 -8.90
N SER A 81 -10.72 -5.23 -10.20
CA SER A 81 -10.43 -6.40 -11.05
C SER A 81 -9.62 -6.01 -12.27
N PHE A 82 -8.81 -6.95 -12.76
CA PHE A 82 -8.15 -6.93 -14.05
C PHE A 82 -8.60 -8.18 -14.81
N SER A 83 -9.30 -7.99 -15.92
CA SER A 83 -10.02 -9.08 -16.58
C SER A 83 -10.90 -9.83 -15.56
N ASP A 84 -10.75 -11.13 -15.39
CA ASP A 84 -11.50 -11.95 -14.44
C ASP A 84 -10.81 -12.11 -13.07
N THR A 85 -9.68 -11.43 -12.84
CA THR A 85 -8.91 -11.56 -11.60
C THR A 85 -9.23 -10.41 -10.65
N ALA A 86 -9.81 -10.74 -9.49
CA ALA A 86 -9.98 -9.79 -8.40
C ALA A 86 -8.63 -9.48 -7.72
N GLY A 87 -8.43 -8.23 -7.33
CA GLY A 87 -7.22 -7.77 -6.67
C GLY A 87 -7.39 -6.44 -5.97
N GLN A 88 -6.28 -5.81 -5.65
CA GLN A 88 -6.23 -4.52 -4.96
C GLN A 88 -5.31 -3.58 -5.73
N TYR A 89 -5.68 -2.32 -5.85
CA TYR A 89 -4.85 -1.28 -6.46
C TYR A 89 -4.37 -0.31 -5.38
N ALA A 90 -3.06 -0.06 -5.32
CA ALA A 90 -2.49 0.90 -4.41
C ALA A 90 -2.59 2.31 -4.99
N VAL A 91 -3.34 3.19 -4.31
CA VAL A 91 -3.54 4.59 -4.75
C VAL A 91 -2.47 5.50 -4.16
N TYR A 92 -2.24 5.42 -2.85
CA TYR A 92 -1.25 6.19 -2.11
C TYR A 92 -0.54 5.31 -1.10
N LEU A 93 0.78 5.47 -1.01
CA LEU A 93 1.60 4.84 0.03
C LEU A 93 2.57 5.86 0.63
N TYR A 94 2.68 5.86 1.96
CA TYR A 94 3.53 6.75 2.73
C TYR A 94 4.42 5.92 3.64
N LEU A 95 5.73 6.23 3.66
CA LEU A 95 6.72 5.49 4.46
C LEU A 95 7.76 6.44 5.04
N ASP A 96 8.41 5.98 6.10
CA ASP A 96 9.53 6.67 6.76
C ASP A 96 10.92 6.09 6.41
N LYS A 97 11.02 5.13 5.45
CA LYS A 97 12.24 4.40 5.11
C LYS A 97 12.59 4.47 3.63
N THR A 98 13.65 5.20 3.29
CA THR A 98 14.09 5.45 1.90
C THR A 98 14.28 4.18 1.09
N GLY A 99 15.00 3.17 1.62
CA GLY A 99 15.23 1.91 0.88
C GLY A 99 13.93 1.18 0.52
N ALA A 100 12.95 1.17 1.43
CA ALA A 100 11.63 0.57 1.18
C ALA A 100 10.78 1.40 0.20
N ILE A 101 10.97 2.73 0.16
CA ILE A 101 10.33 3.60 -0.84
C ILE A 101 10.89 3.26 -2.23
N VAL A 102 12.21 3.30 -2.38
CA VAL A 102 12.85 3.16 -3.69
C VAL A 102 12.66 1.76 -4.25
N SER A 103 12.89 0.70 -3.45
CA SER A 103 12.63 -0.69 -3.88
C SER A 103 11.19 -0.91 -4.33
N GLY A 104 10.23 -0.38 -3.58
CA GLY A 104 8.81 -0.48 -3.93
C GLY A 104 8.48 0.19 -5.27
N ARG A 105 9.03 1.37 -5.52
CA ARG A 105 8.83 2.11 -6.77
C ARG A 105 9.53 1.47 -7.96
N GLU A 106 10.80 1.09 -7.79
CA GLU A 106 11.63 0.59 -8.88
C GLU A 106 11.31 -0.85 -9.27
N ILE A 107 11.01 -1.73 -8.30
CA ILE A 107 10.69 -3.13 -8.58
C ILE A 107 9.23 -3.27 -9.01
N TYR A 108 8.30 -2.79 -8.16
CA TYR A 108 6.88 -3.16 -8.23
C TYR A 108 5.98 -2.05 -8.79
N GLY A 109 6.45 -0.79 -8.85
CA GLY A 109 5.60 0.34 -9.20
C GLY A 109 4.70 0.84 -8.09
N TRP A 110 4.95 0.50 -6.83
CA TRP A 110 4.20 1.02 -5.67
C TRP A 110 4.29 2.55 -5.61
N PRO A 111 3.18 3.30 -5.43
CA PRO A 111 3.18 4.77 -5.43
C PRO A 111 3.70 5.36 -4.12
N LYS A 112 4.86 4.90 -3.67
CA LYS A 112 5.45 5.22 -2.37
C LYS A 112 6.02 6.63 -2.33
N LYS A 113 5.69 7.38 -1.27
CA LYS A 113 6.21 8.70 -0.91
C LYS A 113 6.76 8.68 0.50
N ASP A 114 7.74 9.55 0.79
CA ASP A 114 8.23 9.77 2.15
C ASP A 114 7.19 10.48 3.01
N ALA A 115 7.10 10.14 4.28
CA ALA A 115 6.28 10.81 5.28
C ALA A 115 6.79 10.56 6.70
N GLU A 116 6.42 11.44 7.62
CA GLU A 116 6.52 11.20 9.05
C GLU A 116 5.28 10.42 9.49
N ILE A 117 5.51 9.27 10.13
CA ILE A 117 4.42 8.41 10.59
C ILE A 117 4.59 8.17 12.08
N ILE A 118 3.50 8.29 12.82
CA ILE A 118 3.42 7.92 14.23
C ILE A 118 2.44 6.76 14.33
N PHE A 119 2.84 5.71 15.03
CA PHE A 119 2.01 4.55 15.33
C PHE A 119 2.19 4.20 16.80
N MET A 120 1.14 4.33 17.60
CA MET A 120 1.19 4.13 19.05
C MET A 120 0.10 3.19 19.51
N GLU A 121 0.48 2.30 20.43
CA GLU A 121 -0.42 1.38 21.11
C GLU A 121 -0.45 1.75 22.60
N GLN A 122 -1.62 2.09 23.10
CA GLN A 122 -1.86 2.41 24.50
C GLN A 122 -3.09 1.64 24.99
N HIS A 123 -2.85 0.56 25.71
CA HIS A 123 -3.90 -0.36 26.18
C HIS A 123 -4.75 -0.87 24.99
N GLU A 124 -6.03 -0.52 24.96
CA GLU A 124 -6.93 -0.91 23.88
C GLU A 124 -7.02 0.13 22.74
N GLU A 125 -6.41 1.31 22.91
CA GLU A 125 -6.38 2.33 21.86
C GLU A 125 -5.11 2.19 21.02
N ILE A 126 -5.29 2.13 19.70
CA ILE A 126 -4.22 2.25 18.73
C ILE A 126 -4.45 3.53 17.94
N SER A 127 -3.46 4.43 17.94
CA SER A 127 -3.49 5.67 17.19
C SER A 127 -2.39 5.72 16.13
N ALA A 128 -2.72 6.29 14.99
CA ALA A 128 -1.79 6.46 13.89
C ALA A 128 -1.98 7.80 13.20
N GLN A 129 -0.87 8.48 12.90
CA GLN A 129 -0.89 9.75 12.18
C GLN A 129 0.16 9.73 11.07
N VAL A 130 -0.23 10.16 9.89
CA VAL A 130 0.66 10.37 8.73
C VAL A 130 0.75 11.86 8.46
N ARG A 131 1.97 12.38 8.46
CA ARG A 131 2.28 13.79 8.18
C ARG A 131 3.27 13.89 7.04
N ARG A 132 3.00 14.77 6.09
CA ARG A 132 3.92 15.07 5.01
C ARG A 132 3.97 16.57 4.76
N GLU A 133 5.20 17.11 4.64
CA GLU A 133 5.43 18.55 4.42
C GLU A 133 4.68 19.43 5.42
N GLY A 134 4.63 19.00 6.70
CA GLY A 134 3.96 19.71 7.79
C GLY A 134 2.43 19.54 7.86
N VAL A 135 1.81 18.87 6.86
CA VAL A 135 0.36 18.63 6.80
C VAL A 135 0.02 17.25 7.33
N VAL A 136 -0.96 17.14 8.23
CA VAL A 136 -1.52 15.86 8.64
C VAL A 136 -2.44 15.35 7.52
N LEU A 137 -2.04 14.23 6.89
CA LEU A 137 -2.78 13.62 5.78
C LEU A 137 -3.76 12.55 6.25
N ILE A 138 -3.38 11.77 7.27
CA ILE A 138 -4.23 10.74 7.86
C ILE A 138 -4.11 10.85 9.38
N ASP A 139 -5.24 10.87 10.08
CA ASP A 139 -5.32 10.72 11.53
C ASP A 139 -6.36 9.63 11.81
N ALA A 140 -5.90 8.50 12.34
CA ALA A 140 -6.72 7.32 12.60
C ALA A 140 -6.57 6.87 14.05
N ARG A 141 -7.69 6.48 14.66
CA ARG A 141 -7.72 5.88 15.99
C ARG A 141 -8.64 4.68 15.97
N LEU A 142 -8.16 3.57 16.49
CA LEU A 142 -8.92 2.34 16.65
C LEU A 142 -8.99 2.01 18.14
N GLN A 143 -10.20 1.84 18.64
CA GLN A 143 -10.44 1.29 19.97
C GLN A 143 -10.70 -0.21 19.82
N ARG A 144 -9.73 -1.06 20.17
CA ARG A 144 -9.90 -2.52 20.14
C ARG A 144 -11.05 -2.95 21.06
N SER A 145 -11.85 -3.89 20.60
CA SER A 145 -12.97 -4.44 21.38
C SER A 145 -12.87 -5.96 21.51
N GLU A 146 -13.00 -6.70 20.41
CA GLU A 146 -13.10 -8.15 20.42
C GLU A 146 -11.91 -8.80 19.71
N ARG A 147 -11.34 -9.83 20.34
CA ARG A 147 -10.40 -10.71 19.67
C ARG A 147 -11.17 -11.70 18.80
N VAL A 148 -10.83 -11.74 17.52
CA VAL A 148 -11.43 -12.68 16.57
C VAL A 148 -10.80 -14.05 16.74
N ASN A 149 -11.60 -15.04 17.13
CA ASN A 149 -11.15 -16.42 17.29
C ASN A 149 -12.30 -17.41 16.97
N PRO A 150 -12.16 -18.34 15.99
CA PRO A 150 -10.95 -18.52 15.18
C PRO A 150 -10.75 -17.39 14.17
N ILE A 151 -9.48 -17.13 13.80
CA ILE A 151 -9.15 -16.19 12.72
C ILE A 151 -9.61 -16.81 11.40
N PRO A 152 -10.41 -16.09 10.58
CA PRO A 152 -10.88 -16.62 9.31
C PRO A 152 -9.71 -16.82 8.33
N PRO A 153 -9.83 -17.80 7.40
CA PRO A 153 -8.84 -17.96 6.35
C PRO A 153 -8.61 -16.65 5.57
N GLN A 154 -7.35 -16.30 5.34
CA GLN A 154 -7.02 -15.13 4.56
C GLN A 154 -7.13 -15.45 3.06
N VAL A 155 -7.78 -14.57 2.31
CA VAL A 155 -7.78 -14.64 0.85
C VAL A 155 -6.61 -13.81 0.34
N VAL A 156 -5.64 -14.47 -0.27
CA VAL A 156 -4.50 -13.78 -0.89
C VAL A 156 -4.94 -13.23 -2.25
N LEU A 157 -4.99 -11.91 -2.36
CA LEU A 157 -5.32 -11.21 -3.60
C LEU A 157 -4.09 -10.50 -4.13
N PRO A 158 -3.90 -10.46 -5.47
CA PRO A 158 -2.83 -9.70 -6.07
C PRO A 158 -3.00 -8.19 -5.81
N TRP A 159 -1.86 -7.53 -5.64
CA TRP A 159 -1.76 -6.08 -5.68
C TRP A 159 -1.37 -5.66 -7.10
N PHE A 160 -2.20 -4.84 -7.70
CA PHE A 160 -1.93 -4.21 -8.99
C PHE A 160 -1.34 -2.82 -8.77
N ASN A 161 -0.29 -2.49 -9.54
CA ASN A 161 0.38 -1.20 -9.42
C ASN A 161 0.70 -0.64 -10.80
N LEU A 162 0.59 0.66 -10.96
CA LEU A 162 1.07 1.36 -12.14
C LEU A 162 2.54 1.71 -11.98
N LYS A 163 3.41 0.91 -12.59
CA LYS A 163 4.84 1.19 -12.66
C LYS A 163 5.11 2.20 -13.77
N LEU A 164 5.48 3.42 -13.36
CA LEU A 164 5.76 4.52 -14.28
C LEU A 164 7.17 5.07 -14.01
N ILE A 165 8.05 4.97 -15.01
CA ILE A 165 9.39 5.53 -15.00
C ILE A 165 9.49 6.58 -16.11
N PRO A 166 9.66 7.87 -15.76
CA PRO A 166 9.81 8.93 -16.74
C PRO A 166 11.08 8.74 -17.57
N SER A 167 11.06 9.17 -18.84
CA SER A 167 12.26 9.18 -19.66
C SER A 167 13.21 10.30 -19.24
N VAL A 168 14.51 10.04 -19.36
CA VAL A 168 15.56 11.09 -19.23
C VAL A 168 15.51 12.08 -20.39
N LYS A 169 14.87 11.73 -21.50
CA LYS A 169 14.74 12.58 -22.69
C LYS A 169 13.57 13.55 -22.53
N ARG A 170 13.83 14.82 -22.78
CA ARG A 170 12.80 15.86 -22.73
C ARG A 170 11.67 15.59 -23.75
N ASN A 171 10.43 15.66 -23.28
CA ASN A 171 9.20 15.46 -24.08
C ASN A 171 9.06 14.05 -24.71
N ALA A 172 9.84 13.08 -24.27
CA ALA A 172 9.63 11.68 -24.64
C ALA A 172 8.50 11.06 -23.78
N PRO A 173 7.82 10.01 -24.27
CA PRO A 173 6.99 9.19 -23.42
C PRO A 173 7.84 8.57 -22.29
N PRO A 174 7.21 8.05 -21.22
CA PRO A 174 7.94 7.36 -20.17
C PRO A 174 8.72 6.18 -20.74
N ASP A 175 9.86 5.82 -20.13
CA ASP A 175 10.63 4.64 -20.51
C ASP A 175 9.94 3.34 -20.04
N VAL A 176 9.11 3.42 -18.99
CA VAL A 176 8.27 2.32 -18.50
C VAL A 176 6.91 2.86 -18.11
N MET A 177 5.84 2.23 -18.61
CA MET A 177 4.46 2.48 -18.16
C MET A 177 3.70 1.16 -18.20
N GLN A 178 3.68 0.44 -17.09
CA GLN A 178 3.22 -0.95 -17.01
C GLN A 178 2.32 -1.16 -15.81
N LEU A 179 1.30 -2.01 -15.98
CA LEU A 179 0.57 -2.55 -14.85
C LEU A 179 1.27 -3.81 -14.37
N THR A 180 1.63 -3.83 -13.10
CA THR A 180 2.27 -4.99 -12.45
C THR A 180 1.30 -5.68 -11.52
N SER A 181 1.51 -6.97 -11.30
CA SER A 181 0.78 -7.80 -10.34
C SER A 181 1.76 -8.43 -9.36
N THR A 182 1.47 -8.34 -8.07
CA THR A 182 2.33 -8.89 -7.01
C THR A 182 1.48 -9.57 -5.96
N LEU A 183 1.78 -10.83 -5.63
CA LEU A 183 1.17 -11.52 -4.51
C LEU A 183 1.96 -11.24 -3.23
N ILE A 184 1.24 -10.93 -2.15
CA ILE A 184 1.79 -10.85 -0.80
C ILE A 184 1.16 -12.00 -0.01
N GLU A 185 1.96 -13.02 0.25
CA GLU A 185 1.53 -14.11 1.13
C GLU A 185 1.47 -13.59 2.57
N SER A 186 0.40 -13.88 3.27
CA SER A 186 0.19 -13.41 4.64
C SER A 186 -0.31 -14.51 5.57
N GLY A 187 0.11 -14.42 6.83
CA GLY A 187 -0.39 -15.26 7.91
C GLY A 187 -0.69 -14.41 9.14
N THR A 188 -1.96 -14.33 9.51
CA THR A 188 -2.41 -13.54 10.66
C THR A 188 -2.31 -14.36 11.95
N HIS A 189 -1.60 -13.82 12.94
CA HIS A 189 -1.43 -14.43 14.27
C HIS A 189 -2.44 -13.91 15.29
N GLU A 190 -2.74 -12.61 15.21
CA GLU A 190 -3.72 -11.96 16.06
C GLU A 190 -4.62 -11.04 15.22
N LEU A 191 -5.90 -11.02 15.55
CA LEU A 191 -6.89 -10.19 14.91
C LEU A 191 -7.89 -9.67 15.95
N TYR A 192 -8.11 -8.35 15.94
CA TYR A 192 -9.10 -7.69 16.76
C TYR A 192 -9.98 -6.81 15.89
N THR A 193 -11.25 -6.75 16.21
CA THR A 193 -12.18 -5.72 15.70
C THR A 193 -12.20 -4.52 16.64
N GLY A 194 -12.67 -3.39 16.13
CA GLY A 194 -12.79 -2.18 16.95
C GLY A 194 -13.51 -1.05 16.26
N SER A 195 -13.94 -0.07 17.05
CA SER A 195 -14.49 1.16 16.52
C SER A 195 -13.37 2.09 16.05
N VAL A 196 -13.60 2.80 14.94
CA VAL A 196 -12.59 3.65 14.29
C VAL A 196 -13.07 5.09 14.18
N LYS A 197 -12.13 6.00 14.37
CA LYS A 197 -12.22 7.41 13.93
C LYS A 197 -11.14 7.63 12.87
N LEU A 198 -11.53 8.20 11.72
CA LEU A 198 -10.67 8.47 10.60
C LEU A 198 -10.88 9.89 10.10
N ASN A 199 -9.80 10.66 9.97
CA ASN A 199 -9.79 11.96 9.33
C ASN A 199 -8.73 11.97 8.22
N LEU A 200 -9.11 12.52 7.06
CA LEU A 200 -8.23 12.71 5.91
C LEU A 200 -8.00 14.20 5.66
N GLY A 201 -6.74 14.59 5.62
CA GLY A 201 -6.30 15.94 5.29
C GLY A 201 -5.90 16.07 3.83
N SER A 202 -5.47 17.25 3.42
CA SER A 202 -5.03 17.51 2.04
C SER A 202 -3.86 18.48 1.99
N SER A 203 -2.96 18.20 1.04
CA SER A 203 -2.03 19.19 0.49
C SER A 203 -2.20 19.23 -1.03
N VAL A 204 -1.45 20.12 -1.69
CA VAL A 204 -1.44 20.19 -3.16
C VAL A 204 -0.94 18.87 -3.77
N SER A 205 0.03 18.24 -3.12
CA SER A 205 0.67 16.99 -3.59
C SER A 205 -0.05 15.71 -3.12
N ASP A 206 -0.95 15.84 -2.12
CA ASP A 206 -1.60 14.72 -1.46
C ASP A 206 -3.06 15.08 -1.10
N PRO A 207 -3.99 15.08 -2.09
CA PRO A 207 -5.35 15.60 -1.92
C PRO A 207 -6.31 14.59 -1.28
N LEU A 208 -5.95 14.01 -0.10
CA LEU A 208 -6.72 12.92 0.49
C LEU A 208 -8.08 13.35 1.02
N ALA A 209 -8.27 14.61 1.44
CA ALA A 209 -9.59 15.12 1.84
C ALA A 209 -10.61 15.13 0.68
N GLY A 210 -10.14 15.00 -0.57
CA GLY A 210 -10.99 14.80 -1.75
C GLY A 210 -11.57 13.37 -1.84
N ILE A 211 -11.20 12.46 -0.94
CA ILE A 211 -11.77 11.11 -0.83
C ILE A 211 -12.84 11.14 0.26
N PRO A 212 -14.13 11.17 -0.08
CA PRO A 212 -15.20 11.18 0.93
C PRO A 212 -15.22 9.87 1.73
N VAL A 213 -15.20 9.98 3.05
CA VAL A 213 -15.47 8.86 3.96
C VAL A 213 -16.97 8.84 4.23
N VAL A 214 -17.73 8.10 3.41
CA VAL A 214 -19.19 8.05 3.48
C VAL A 214 -19.66 7.21 4.65
N GLU A 215 -19.06 6.05 4.85
CA GLU A 215 -19.41 5.11 5.90
C GLU A 215 -18.18 4.26 6.25
N ILE A 216 -17.79 4.21 7.52
CA ILE A 216 -16.78 3.27 8.00
C ILE A 216 -17.49 1.94 8.27
N LEU A 217 -17.09 0.89 7.57
CA LEU A 217 -17.69 -0.43 7.66
C LEU A 217 -16.98 -1.30 8.69
N GLU A 218 -15.66 -1.17 8.78
CA GLU A 218 -14.86 -2.04 9.62
C GLU A 218 -13.57 -1.37 10.06
N GLY A 219 -13.19 -1.65 11.32
CA GLY A 219 -11.88 -1.38 11.87
C GLY A 219 -11.29 -2.66 12.45
N ARG A 220 -10.05 -2.97 12.05
CA ARG A 220 -9.31 -4.13 12.53
C ARG A 220 -7.91 -3.72 12.98
N TYR A 221 -7.41 -4.39 14.00
CA TYR A 221 -6.00 -4.43 14.33
C TYR A 221 -5.50 -5.84 14.15
N SER A 222 -4.37 -6.02 13.48
CA SER A 222 -3.79 -7.34 13.24
C SER A 222 -2.29 -7.38 13.53
N ILE A 223 -1.83 -8.61 13.83
CA ILE A 223 -0.41 -8.96 13.85
C ILE A 223 -0.20 -10.07 12.81
N ASP A 224 0.65 -9.77 11.80
CA ASP A 224 0.78 -10.60 10.62
C ASP A 224 2.25 -10.88 10.28
N ASP A 225 2.52 -12.07 9.73
CA ASP A 225 3.72 -12.34 8.95
C ASP A 225 3.40 -12.15 7.47
N LEU A 226 4.35 -11.62 6.69
CA LEU A 226 4.20 -11.41 5.26
C LEU A 226 5.42 -11.93 4.50
N THR A 227 5.20 -12.34 3.26
CA THR A 227 6.27 -12.60 2.29
C THR A 227 5.95 -11.87 0.99
N LEU A 228 6.83 -10.96 0.58
CA LEU A 228 6.75 -10.21 -0.67
C LEU A 228 7.79 -10.74 -1.64
N GLY A 229 7.35 -11.51 -2.63
CA GLY A 229 8.18 -12.05 -3.70
C GLY A 229 8.33 -11.10 -4.89
N TYR A 230 8.72 -11.66 -6.04
CA TYR A 230 8.66 -10.94 -7.31
C TYR A 230 7.22 -10.81 -7.79
N GLY A 231 6.99 -9.88 -8.72
CA GLY A 231 5.72 -9.70 -9.41
C GLY A 231 5.83 -10.01 -10.90
N GLU A 232 4.75 -9.77 -11.61
CA GLU A 232 4.61 -9.96 -13.06
C GLU A 232 4.14 -8.67 -13.71
N ILE A 233 4.50 -8.46 -14.99
CA ILE A 233 3.92 -7.41 -15.83
C ILE A 233 2.68 -8.04 -16.49
N ILE A 234 1.51 -7.42 -16.27
CA ILE A 234 0.23 -7.94 -16.78
C ILE A 234 -0.37 -7.07 -17.88
N TYR A 235 0.12 -5.84 -18.06
CA TYR A 235 -0.29 -4.93 -19.13
C TYR A 235 0.82 -3.91 -19.38
N ASP A 236 1.12 -3.60 -20.66
CA ASP A 236 2.10 -2.58 -21.05
C ASP A 236 1.41 -1.50 -21.87
N TYR A 237 1.26 -0.32 -21.26
CA TYR A 237 0.58 0.82 -21.89
C TYR A 237 1.31 1.38 -23.12
N LEU A 238 2.60 1.14 -23.24
CA LEU A 238 3.40 1.59 -24.39
C LEU A 238 3.27 0.69 -25.61
N ILE A 239 2.82 -0.55 -25.40
CA ILE A 239 2.63 -1.55 -26.46
C ILE A 239 1.13 -1.68 -26.80
N GLU A 240 0.29 -1.80 -25.78
CA GLU A 240 -1.13 -2.11 -25.94
C GLU A 240 -2.03 -0.85 -26.03
N GLY A 241 -1.47 0.33 -25.68
CA GLY A 241 -2.17 1.61 -25.72
C GLY A 241 -2.17 2.31 -27.08
N GLU A 242 -1.56 1.72 -28.12
CA GLU A 242 -1.53 2.24 -29.49
C GLU A 242 -2.71 1.73 -30.37
N GLY A 243 -3.77 1.18 -29.78
CA GLY A 243 -4.95 0.64 -30.46
C GLY A 243 -6.15 1.57 -30.49
#